data_575f914e77d9d9b3dcea1b87278d3c44
#
_entry.id   575f914e77d9d9b3dcea1b87278d3c44
#
_cell.length_a   1.000
_cell.length_b   1.000
_cell.length_c   1.000
_cell.angle_alpha   90.00
_cell.angle_beta   90.00
_cell.angle_gamma   90.00
#
_symmetry.space_group_name_H-M   'P 1'
#
loop_
_entity.id
_entity.type
_entity.pdbx_description
1 polymer ?
#
loop_
_entity_poly.entity_id
_entity_poly.type
_entity_poly.pdbx_seq_one_letter_code
_entity_poly.pdbx_strand_id
1 'polypeptide(L)'
;QTLRPISFISDLHFGVGKLPDGSWDPTEDFRWSKALAGFLEALSLWGHNQVDLVIVGDLLELWQPSPANDCASTDSDLGCTPDEYEAIARVVIKAHEQDLIKLGEFARRGNNRVFLIPGNHDAALLLPRVWRMVTQAMKAKPEDHIFLVESGVWVSEDGQIVAEHGHDIGEDVNKFPNWPTITALGIDGNMYVLRSWGERFVQKLFNPPERIYSVIDNFIPETAGVRFYLAQWGFAGQVADVARFLRFNLMETSMARKLQALGEPSTDQP
;
A
#
# COMPACT_ATOMS: atom_id res chain seq x y z
N GLN A 1 -26.12 -3.59 25.43
CA GLN A 1 -25.62 -2.98 24.21
C GLN A 1 -25.47 -4.08 23.18
N THR A 2 -26.19 -3.98 22.05
CA THR A 2 -25.92 -4.87 20.89
C THR A 2 -24.54 -4.49 20.38
N LEU A 3 -23.62 -5.47 20.38
CA LEU A 3 -22.29 -5.30 19.81
C LEU A 3 -22.44 -4.88 18.34
N ARG A 4 -21.71 -3.84 17.95
CA ARG A 4 -21.65 -3.39 16.58
C ARG A 4 -20.88 -4.41 15.72
N PRO A 5 -21.43 -4.88 14.60
CA PRO A 5 -20.70 -5.74 13.70
C PRO A 5 -19.44 -5.06 13.17
N ILE A 6 -18.35 -5.80 13.07
CA ILE A 6 -17.07 -5.34 12.53
C ILE A 6 -16.74 -6.18 11.30
N SER A 7 -16.31 -5.54 10.24
CA SER A 7 -15.82 -6.20 9.02
C SER A 7 -14.43 -5.71 8.70
N PHE A 8 -13.54 -6.63 8.34
CA PHE A 8 -12.17 -6.34 7.96
C PHE A 8 -11.97 -6.64 6.48
N ILE A 9 -11.32 -5.74 5.78
CA ILE A 9 -10.77 -5.92 4.44
C ILE A 9 -9.38 -5.33 4.40
N SER A 10 -8.51 -5.82 3.52
CA SER A 10 -7.14 -5.31 3.35
C SER A 10 -6.69 -5.45 1.90
N ASP A 11 -5.57 -4.85 1.57
CA ASP A 11 -4.82 -5.11 0.34
C ASP A 11 -5.69 -4.94 -0.93
N LEU A 12 -6.43 -3.82 -1.00
CA LEU A 12 -7.22 -3.50 -2.18
C LEU A 12 -6.35 -2.99 -3.34
N HIS A 13 -5.22 -2.36 -3.03
CA HIS A 13 -4.24 -1.87 -3.99
C HIS A 13 -4.88 -1.11 -5.16
N PHE A 14 -5.62 -0.04 -4.86
CA PHE A 14 -6.15 0.87 -5.87
C PHE A 14 -4.98 1.53 -6.61
N GLY A 15 -4.72 1.10 -7.83
CA GLY A 15 -3.61 1.57 -8.65
C GLY A 15 -4.00 2.67 -9.64
N VAL A 16 -3.40 2.64 -10.83
CA VAL A 16 -3.60 3.66 -11.86
C VAL A 16 -4.81 3.43 -12.76
N GLY A 17 -5.49 2.30 -12.58
CA GLY A 17 -6.72 1.99 -13.28
C GLY A 17 -6.53 1.63 -14.74
N LYS A 18 -7.35 2.22 -15.60
CA LYS A 18 -7.36 1.95 -17.04
C LYS A 18 -6.49 2.94 -17.81
N LEU A 19 -5.82 2.42 -18.82
CA LEU A 19 -5.13 3.19 -19.83
C LEU A 19 -6.13 3.95 -20.73
N PRO A 20 -5.67 4.95 -21.50
CA PRO A 20 -6.55 5.74 -22.39
C PRO A 20 -7.29 4.92 -23.46
N ASP A 21 -6.78 3.75 -23.82
CA ASP A 21 -7.42 2.83 -24.77
C ASP A 21 -8.50 1.94 -24.13
N GLY A 22 -8.71 2.07 -22.81
CA GLY A 22 -9.69 1.32 -22.03
C GLY A 22 -9.21 -0.02 -21.50
N SER A 23 -8.00 -0.47 -21.85
CA SER A 23 -7.37 -1.64 -21.23
C SER A 23 -6.92 -1.31 -19.79
N TRP A 24 -6.75 -2.34 -18.97
CA TRP A 24 -6.17 -2.15 -17.65
C TRP A 24 -4.66 -1.90 -17.74
N ASP A 25 -4.15 -1.00 -16.90
CA ASP A 25 -2.70 -0.92 -16.68
C ASP A 25 -2.21 -2.30 -16.20
N PRO A 26 -1.07 -2.81 -16.69
CA PRO A 26 -0.56 -4.12 -16.25
C PRO A 26 -0.30 -4.23 -14.75
N THR A 27 -0.02 -3.10 -14.08
CA THR A 27 0.23 -3.02 -12.62
C THR A 27 -1.04 -2.67 -11.83
N GLU A 28 -2.22 -2.75 -12.44
CA GLU A 28 -3.49 -2.50 -11.75
C GLU A 28 -4.03 -3.78 -11.14
N ASP A 29 -4.06 -3.84 -9.83
CA ASP A 29 -4.55 -5.02 -9.10
C ASP A 29 -6.04 -4.96 -8.85
N PHE A 30 -6.59 -3.78 -8.58
CA PHE A 30 -8.00 -3.66 -8.27
C PHE A 30 -8.89 -3.42 -9.48
N ARG A 31 -9.58 -4.47 -9.92
CA ARG A 31 -10.49 -4.45 -11.09
C ARG A 31 -11.94 -4.74 -10.72
N TRP A 32 -12.29 -4.72 -9.44
CA TRP A 32 -13.50 -5.32 -8.87
C TRP A 32 -14.50 -4.29 -8.31
N SER A 33 -14.57 -3.08 -8.87
CA SER A 33 -15.43 -1.97 -8.41
C SER A 33 -16.87 -2.37 -8.16
N LYS A 34 -17.45 -3.21 -9.05
CA LYS A 34 -18.83 -3.71 -8.87
C LYS A 34 -18.96 -4.64 -7.67
N ALA A 35 -17.96 -5.49 -7.43
CA ALA A 35 -17.97 -6.39 -6.29
C ALA A 35 -17.81 -5.61 -4.97
N LEU A 36 -16.92 -4.61 -4.93
CA LEU A 36 -16.79 -3.72 -3.78
C LEU A 36 -18.09 -2.99 -3.47
N ALA A 37 -18.74 -2.40 -4.48
CA ALA A 37 -20.01 -1.71 -4.29
C ALA A 37 -21.11 -2.66 -3.76
N GLY A 38 -21.21 -3.86 -4.31
CA GLY A 38 -22.17 -4.89 -3.85
C GLY A 38 -21.86 -5.39 -2.44
N PHE A 39 -20.58 -5.56 -2.10
CA PHE A 39 -20.14 -5.90 -0.75
C PHE A 39 -20.53 -4.83 0.27
N LEU A 40 -20.24 -3.56 0.00
CA LEU A 40 -20.58 -2.44 0.88
C LEU A 40 -22.08 -2.31 1.09
N GLU A 41 -22.87 -2.53 0.05
CA GLU A 41 -24.34 -2.53 0.15
C GLU A 41 -24.84 -3.68 1.02
N ALA A 42 -24.40 -4.90 0.73
CA ALA A 42 -24.79 -6.09 1.49
C ALA A 42 -24.38 -5.98 2.97
N LEU A 43 -23.16 -5.50 3.23
CA LEU A 43 -22.64 -5.29 4.58
C LEU A 43 -23.48 -4.27 5.36
N SER A 44 -23.84 -3.16 4.71
CA SER A 44 -24.68 -2.11 5.29
C SER A 44 -26.08 -2.64 5.67
N LEU A 45 -26.70 -3.40 4.76
CA LEU A 45 -28.00 -4.02 5.01
C LEU A 45 -27.95 -5.07 6.12
N TRP A 46 -26.95 -5.97 6.06
CA TRP A 46 -26.75 -7.02 7.07
C TRP A 46 -26.56 -6.46 8.47
N GLY A 47 -25.76 -5.41 8.61
CA GLY A 47 -25.49 -4.76 9.90
C GLY A 47 -26.47 -3.65 10.25
N HIS A 48 -27.63 -3.52 9.57
CA HIS A 48 -28.65 -2.50 9.79
C HIS A 48 -28.10 -1.08 9.82
N ASN A 49 -27.12 -0.79 8.95
CA ASN A 49 -26.42 0.49 8.86
C ASN A 49 -25.70 0.90 10.17
N GLN A 50 -25.18 -0.06 10.92
CA GLN A 50 -24.43 0.13 12.17
C GLN A 50 -23.18 -0.76 12.19
N VAL A 51 -22.37 -0.68 11.14
CA VAL A 51 -21.20 -1.52 10.94
C VAL A 51 -19.92 -0.68 11.06
N ASP A 52 -18.90 -1.26 11.63
CA ASP A 52 -17.53 -0.80 11.51
C ASP A 52 -16.84 -1.55 10.38
N LEU A 53 -16.48 -0.84 9.32
CA LEU A 53 -15.61 -1.32 8.26
C LEU A 53 -14.19 -0.86 8.55
N VAL A 54 -13.30 -1.81 8.80
CA VAL A 54 -11.88 -1.55 9.03
C VAL A 54 -11.10 -1.99 7.80
N ILE A 55 -10.49 -1.04 7.10
CA ILE A 55 -9.59 -1.28 5.96
C ILE A 55 -8.18 -1.38 6.55
N VAL A 56 -7.64 -2.60 6.54
CA VAL A 56 -6.42 -2.96 7.28
C VAL A 56 -5.21 -2.85 6.36
N GLY A 57 -4.91 -1.63 5.95
CA GLY A 57 -3.76 -1.28 5.12
C GLY A 57 -3.95 -1.51 3.62
N ASP A 58 -3.09 -0.87 2.86
CA ASP A 58 -2.91 -1.01 1.43
C ASP A 58 -4.20 -0.82 0.61
N LEU A 59 -4.96 0.25 0.98
CA LEU A 59 -6.08 0.71 0.18
C LEU A 59 -5.60 1.24 -1.17
N LEU A 60 -4.52 2.05 -1.16
CA LEU A 60 -3.94 2.67 -2.34
C LEU A 60 -2.61 2.02 -2.68
N GLU A 61 -2.38 1.82 -3.99
CA GLU A 61 -1.09 1.40 -4.52
C GLU A 61 -0.29 2.63 -4.96
N LEU A 62 0.70 3.02 -4.15
CA LEU A 62 1.52 4.20 -4.41
C LEU A 62 2.97 3.88 -4.79
N TRP A 63 3.36 2.60 -4.81
CA TRP A 63 4.71 2.17 -5.17
C TRP A 63 4.86 1.76 -6.63
N GLN A 64 3.81 1.27 -7.26
CA GLN A 64 3.82 0.77 -8.63
C GLN A 64 3.58 1.85 -9.71
N PRO A 65 2.87 2.96 -9.46
CA PRO A 65 2.70 3.99 -10.47
C PRO A 65 4.04 4.46 -11.05
N SER A 66 4.10 4.65 -12.39
CA SER A 66 5.35 5.05 -13.07
C SER A 66 6.05 6.26 -12.44
N PRO A 67 5.34 7.32 -12.00
CA PRO A 67 5.99 8.45 -11.34
C PRO A 67 6.72 8.11 -10.04
N ALA A 68 6.30 7.04 -9.33
CA ALA A 68 6.98 6.59 -8.11
C ALA A 68 8.40 6.07 -8.35
N ASN A 69 8.71 5.65 -9.58
CA ASN A 69 10.05 5.20 -9.96
C ASN A 69 11.04 6.34 -10.15
N ASP A 70 10.56 7.57 -10.32
CA ASP A 70 11.34 8.75 -10.70
C ASP A 70 11.37 9.80 -9.58
N CYS A 71 11.25 9.37 -8.32
CA CYS A 71 11.36 10.24 -7.16
C CYS A 71 12.73 10.94 -7.11
N ALA A 72 12.76 12.20 -6.70
CA ALA A 72 13.95 13.05 -6.72
C ALA A 72 15.10 12.55 -5.83
N SER A 73 14.81 11.78 -4.79
CA SER A 73 15.84 11.29 -3.88
C SER A 73 16.76 10.26 -4.52
N THR A 74 18.06 10.44 -4.30
CA THR A 74 19.10 9.46 -4.63
C THR A 74 19.48 8.59 -3.44
N ASP A 75 18.97 8.90 -2.25
CA ASP A 75 19.19 8.13 -1.03
C ASP A 75 18.36 6.84 -1.05
N SER A 76 18.93 5.74 -0.54
CA SER A 76 18.23 4.44 -0.52
C SER A 76 17.05 4.40 0.46
N ASP A 77 17.12 5.16 1.53
CA ASP A 77 16.13 5.15 2.61
C ASP A 77 15.14 6.32 2.53
N LEU A 78 15.33 7.21 1.54
CA LEU A 78 14.43 8.32 1.23
C LEU A 78 13.74 8.11 -0.11
N GLY A 79 12.43 8.23 -0.12
CA GLY A 79 11.58 8.06 -1.29
C GLY A 79 11.30 9.37 -2.03
N CYS A 80 10.05 9.54 -2.38
CA CYS A 80 9.56 10.78 -2.98
C CYS A 80 9.45 11.91 -1.94
N THR A 81 9.49 13.14 -2.41
CA THR A 81 9.04 14.29 -1.63
C THR A 81 7.52 14.21 -1.38
N PRO A 82 6.99 14.90 -0.36
CA PRO A 82 5.54 14.98 -0.15
C PRO A 82 4.77 15.50 -1.38
N ASP A 83 5.34 16.42 -2.16
CA ASP A 83 4.69 16.95 -3.36
C ASP A 83 4.65 15.90 -4.49
N GLU A 84 5.70 15.09 -4.65
CA GLU A 84 5.71 13.96 -5.59
C GLU A 84 4.70 12.89 -5.19
N TYR A 85 4.62 12.54 -3.89
CA TYR A 85 3.58 11.61 -3.41
C TYR A 85 2.16 12.15 -3.60
N GLU A 86 1.95 13.46 -3.43
CA GLU A 86 0.66 14.08 -3.75
C GLU A 86 0.31 13.90 -5.23
N ALA A 87 1.29 14.06 -6.12
CA ALA A 87 1.08 13.86 -7.57
C ALA A 87 0.74 12.41 -7.91
N ILE A 88 1.44 11.43 -7.31
CA ILE A 88 1.17 9.99 -7.47
C ILE A 88 -0.24 9.68 -6.95
N ALA A 89 -0.55 10.08 -5.71
CA ALA A 89 -1.85 9.85 -5.11
C ALA A 89 -2.99 10.45 -5.93
N ARG A 90 -2.78 11.60 -6.56
CA ARG A 90 -3.76 12.23 -7.45
C ARG A 90 -4.15 11.34 -8.62
N VAL A 91 -3.19 10.66 -9.24
CA VAL A 91 -3.44 9.73 -10.35
C VAL A 91 -4.27 8.55 -9.88
N VAL A 92 -3.85 7.90 -8.79
CA VAL A 92 -4.52 6.74 -8.20
C VAL A 92 -5.94 7.08 -7.73
N ILE A 93 -6.09 8.15 -6.95
CA ILE A 93 -7.39 8.63 -6.46
C ILE A 93 -8.33 8.94 -7.62
N LYS A 94 -7.81 9.53 -8.70
CA LYS A 94 -8.63 9.82 -9.89
C LYS A 94 -9.10 8.57 -10.58
N ALA A 95 -8.24 7.55 -10.70
CA ALA A 95 -8.58 6.27 -11.31
C ALA A 95 -9.69 5.54 -10.54
N HIS A 96 -9.65 5.61 -9.21
CA HIS A 96 -10.58 4.94 -8.30
C HIS A 96 -11.57 5.90 -7.60
N GLU A 97 -11.83 7.06 -8.19
CA GLU A 97 -12.75 8.06 -7.62
C GLU A 97 -14.13 7.46 -7.30
N GLN A 98 -14.65 6.59 -8.17
CA GLN A 98 -15.96 5.97 -7.95
C GLN A 98 -15.95 4.96 -6.81
N ASP A 99 -14.87 4.22 -6.62
CA ASP A 99 -14.71 3.28 -5.52
C ASP A 99 -14.60 4.03 -4.17
N LEU A 100 -13.85 5.13 -4.14
CA LEU A 100 -13.76 6.01 -2.99
C LEU A 100 -15.10 6.68 -2.66
N ILE A 101 -15.88 7.10 -3.66
CA ILE A 101 -17.25 7.60 -3.47
C ILE A 101 -18.11 6.54 -2.80
N LYS A 102 -18.01 5.26 -3.20
CA LYS A 102 -18.78 4.16 -2.58
C LYS A 102 -18.42 3.93 -1.13
N LEU A 103 -17.16 4.03 -0.76
CA LEU A 103 -16.73 4.00 0.65
C LEU A 103 -17.33 5.16 1.45
N GLY A 104 -17.30 6.37 0.90
CA GLY A 104 -17.94 7.53 1.53
C GLY A 104 -19.47 7.41 1.62
N GLU A 105 -20.14 6.86 0.60
CA GLU A 105 -21.57 6.56 0.64
C GLU A 105 -21.91 5.54 1.74
N PHE A 106 -21.07 4.51 1.90
CA PHE A 106 -21.23 3.54 2.98
C PHE A 106 -21.15 4.21 4.37
N ALA A 107 -20.15 5.07 4.59
CA ALA A 107 -19.99 5.78 5.86
C ALA A 107 -21.19 6.71 6.19
N ARG A 108 -21.86 7.26 5.17
CA ARG A 108 -23.05 8.12 5.34
C ARG A 108 -24.34 7.37 5.58
N ARG A 109 -24.37 6.04 5.46
CA ARG A 109 -25.59 5.25 5.72
C ARG A 109 -25.75 4.99 7.21
N GLY A 110 -26.71 5.66 7.83
CA GLY A 110 -27.04 5.49 9.25
C GLY A 110 -25.85 5.80 10.16
N ASN A 111 -25.40 4.80 10.89
CA ASN A 111 -24.27 4.90 11.82
C ASN A 111 -23.09 4.01 11.38
N ASN A 112 -22.94 3.72 10.11
CA ASN A 112 -21.74 3.02 9.63
C ASN A 112 -20.48 3.87 9.86
N ARG A 113 -19.36 3.20 10.13
CA ARG A 113 -18.05 3.85 10.31
C ARG A 113 -17.03 3.18 9.39
N VAL A 114 -16.11 3.97 8.86
CA VAL A 114 -14.97 3.49 8.05
C VAL A 114 -13.69 3.89 8.75
N PHE A 115 -12.85 2.92 9.05
CA PHE A 115 -11.52 3.12 9.60
C PHE A 115 -10.49 2.71 8.55
N LEU A 116 -9.56 3.60 8.24
CA LEU A 116 -8.43 3.32 7.37
C LEU A 116 -7.17 3.23 8.22
N ILE A 117 -6.58 2.05 8.25
CA ILE A 117 -5.24 1.83 8.79
C ILE A 117 -4.30 1.97 7.60
N PRO A 118 -3.28 2.84 7.63
CA PRO A 118 -2.29 2.86 6.56
C PRO A 118 -1.45 1.58 6.56
N GLY A 119 -1.19 1.03 5.38
CA GLY A 119 -0.22 -0.03 5.18
C GLY A 119 1.13 0.51 4.71
N ASN A 120 1.98 -0.37 4.20
CA ASN A 120 3.28 0.06 3.67
C ASN A 120 3.16 0.72 2.29
N HIS A 121 2.29 0.23 1.41
CA HIS A 121 2.09 0.82 0.07
C HIS A 121 1.40 2.18 0.10
N ASP A 122 0.61 2.43 1.11
CA ASP A 122 -0.11 3.70 1.27
C ASP A 122 0.22 4.45 2.57
N ALA A 123 1.41 4.24 3.13
CA ALA A 123 1.91 5.00 4.27
C ALA A 123 1.78 6.53 4.07
N ALA A 124 1.84 6.99 2.82
CA ALA A 124 1.62 8.39 2.47
C ALA A 124 0.22 8.93 2.83
N LEU A 125 -0.75 8.09 3.22
CA LEU A 125 -2.00 8.52 3.87
C LEU A 125 -1.75 9.35 5.14
N LEU A 126 -0.61 9.13 5.80
CA LEU A 126 -0.18 9.94 6.96
C LEU A 126 0.26 11.37 6.58
N LEU A 127 0.42 11.67 5.30
CA LEU A 127 0.62 13.05 4.83
C LEU A 127 -0.74 13.79 4.81
N PRO A 128 -0.89 14.92 5.53
CA PRO A 128 -2.19 15.60 5.64
C PRO A 128 -2.80 16.00 4.30
N ARG A 129 -1.98 16.25 3.28
CA ARG A 129 -2.45 16.60 1.93
C ARG A 129 -3.03 15.38 1.22
N VAL A 130 -2.38 14.21 1.31
CA VAL A 130 -2.85 12.97 0.69
C VAL A 130 -4.15 12.53 1.36
N TRP A 131 -4.20 12.51 2.69
CA TRP A 131 -5.42 12.18 3.42
C TRP A 131 -6.61 13.08 3.02
N ARG A 132 -6.35 14.39 2.93
CA ARG A 132 -7.38 15.35 2.46
C ARG A 132 -7.88 15.02 1.07
N MET A 133 -7.02 14.62 0.15
CA MET A 133 -7.42 14.25 -1.21
C MET A 133 -8.32 13.00 -1.21
N VAL A 134 -7.97 11.99 -0.40
CA VAL A 134 -8.79 10.76 -0.24
C VAL A 134 -10.17 11.11 0.31
N THR A 135 -10.25 11.88 1.39
CA THR A 135 -11.52 12.28 2.00
C THR A 135 -12.36 13.15 1.07
N GLN A 136 -11.73 14.02 0.28
CA GLN A 136 -12.42 14.79 -0.76
C GLN A 136 -12.98 13.90 -1.87
N ALA A 137 -12.23 12.90 -2.31
CA ALA A 137 -12.70 11.92 -3.29
C ALA A 137 -13.86 11.07 -2.76
N MET A 138 -13.83 10.71 -1.48
CA MET A 138 -14.95 10.06 -0.79
C MET A 138 -16.17 10.99 -0.63
N LYS A 139 -16.03 12.28 -0.98
CA LYS A 139 -17.02 13.34 -0.69
C LYS A 139 -17.40 13.38 0.79
N ALA A 140 -16.41 13.13 1.65
CA ALA A 140 -16.57 13.14 3.09
C ALA A 140 -16.87 14.55 3.59
N LYS A 141 -17.75 14.61 4.59
CA LYS A 141 -18.06 15.81 5.36
C LYS A 141 -17.51 15.66 6.77
N PRO A 142 -17.32 16.77 7.51
CA PRO A 142 -16.81 16.71 8.89
C PRO A 142 -17.61 15.79 9.84
N GLU A 143 -18.90 15.63 9.57
CA GLU A 143 -19.80 14.78 10.35
C GLU A 143 -19.79 13.30 9.93
N ASP A 144 -19.16 12.97 8.80
CA ASP A 144 -19.09 11.58 8.32
C ASP A 144 -18.10 10.76 9.18
N HIS A 145 -18.45 9.53 9.44
CA HIS A 145 -17.68 8.63 10.29
C HIS A 145 -16.56 7.94 9.50
N ILE A 146 -15.60 8.72 9.02
CA ILE A 146 -14.40 8.24 8.29
C ILE A 146 -13.16 8.65 9.08
N PHE A 147 -12.36 7.67 9.47
CA PHE A 147 -11.24 7.87 10.39
C PHE A 147 -9.94 7.30 9.80
N LEU A 148 -8.87 8.09 9.87
CA LEU A 148 -7.51 7.59 9.67
C LEU A 148 -6.97 7.11 11.00
N VAL A 149 -6.49 5.86 11.04
CA VAL A 149 -5.87 5.26 12.23
C VAL A 149 -4.36 5.50 12.15
N GLU A 150 -3.94 6.72 12.47
CA GLU A 150 -2.55 7.18 12.30
C GLU A 150 -1.53 6.31 13.04
N SER A 151 -1.92 5.72 14.18
CA SER A 151 -1.05 4.84 14.96
C SER A 151 -0.68 3.54 14.22
N GLY A 152 -1.42 3.17 13.16
CA GLY A 152 -1.29 1.89 12.48
C GLY A 152 -2.01 0.74 13.19
N VAL A 153 -2.54 0.96 14.40
CA VAL A 153 -3.22 -0.07 15.22
C VAL A 153 -4.63 0.39 15.56
N TRP A 154 -5.62 -0.37 15.11
CA TRP A 154 -7.01 -0.18 15.45
C TRP A 154 -7.42 -1.16 16.57
N VAL A 155 -8.23 -0.67 17.51
CA VAL A 155 -8.75 -1.48 18.63
C VAL A 155 -10.27 -1.30 18.70
N SER A 156 -11.00 -2.41 18.86
CA SER A 156 -12.45 -2.38 19.05
C SER A 156 -12.85 -1.62 20.33
N GLU A 157 -14.06 -1.09 20.38
CA GLU A 157 -14.55 -0.32 21.55
C GLU A 157 -14.53 -1.10 22.88
N ASP A 158 -14.67 -2.42 22.80
CA ASP A 158 -14.61 -3.32 23.96
C ASP A 158 -13.17 -3.81 24.28
N GLY A 159 -12.19 -3.41 23.47
CA GLY A 159 -10.79 -3.80 23.62
C GLY A 159 -10.48 -5.27 23.32
N GLN A 160 -11.41 -6.03 22.74
CA GLN A 160 -11.24 -7.46 22.51
C GLN A 160 -10.60 -7.79 21.17
N ILE A 161 -10.64 -6.86 20.22
CA ILE A 161 -10.13 -7.05 18.86
C ILE A 161 -9.10 -5.97 18.56
N VAL A 162 -7.95 -6.40 18.07
CA VAL A 162 -6.87 -5.53 17.58
C VAL A 162 -6.65 -5.85 16.11
N ALA A 163 -6.46 -4.84 15.29
CA ALA A 163 -6.11 -4.99 13.89
C ALA A 163 -4.97 -4.04 13.53
N GLU A 164 -3.99 -4.56 12.80
CA GLU A 164 -2.88 -3.83 12.22
C GLU A 164 -2.51 -4.46 10.87
N HIS A 165 -1.92 -3.68 9.97
CA HIS A 165 -1.56 -4.21 8.65
C HIS A 165 -0.44 -5.25 8.71
N GLY A 166 0.46 -5.14 9.69
CA GLY A 166 1.50 -6.13 9.94
C GLY A 166 2.85 -5.85 9.26
N HIS A 167 2.99 -4.77 8.53
CA HIS A 167 4.25 -4.41 7.88
C HIS A 167 5.40 -4.09 8.87
N ASP A 168 5.06 -3.82 10.14
CA ASP A 168 6.02 -3.62 11.22
C ASP A 168 6.34 -4.91 12.01
N ILE A 169 5.67 -6.03 11.67
CA ILE A 169 5.88 -7.33 12.33
C ILE A 169 6.87 -8.16 11.52
N GLY A 170 7.82 -8.82 12.21
CA GLY A 170 8.78 -9.71 11.57
C GLY A 170 9.97 -8.98 10.94
N GLU A 171 10.29 -9.32 9.69
CA GLU A 171 11.47 -8.79 8.99
C GLU A 171 11.37 -7.28 8.67
N ASP A 172 12.51 -6.59 8.62
CA ASP A 172 12.58 -5.12 8.41
C ASP A 172 12.37 -4.68 6.95
N VAL A 173 11.81 -5.54 6.12
CA VAL A 173 11.64 -5.30 4.68
C VAL A 173 10.72 -4.10 4.40
N ASN A 174 9.61 -4.01 5.13
CA ASN A 174 8.58 -2.99 4.92
C ASN A 174 8.43 -2.02 6.09
N LYS A 175 9.32 -2.08 7.10
CA LYS A 175 9.23 -1.25 8.31
C LYS A 175 9.58 0.21 8.05
N PHE A 176 8.89 1.06 8.79
CA PHE A 176 9.20 2.48 8.94
C PHE A 176 9.74 2.72 10.36
N PRO A 177 11.00 3.17 10.52
CA PRO A 177 11.70 3.15 11.82
C PRO A 177 11.04 4.03 12.89
N ASN A 178 10.23 5.01 12.50
CA ASN A 178 9.66 6.00 13.41
C ASN A 178 8.14 6.15 13.22
N TRP A 179 7.44 5.07 12.84
CA TRP A 179 5.99 5.13 12.67
C TRP A 179 5.27 5.80 13.85
N PRO A 180 4.32 6.70 13.64
CA PRO A 180 3.73 7.15 12.37
C PRO A 180 4.48 8.31 11.70
N THR A 181 5.67 8.65 12.12
CA THR A 181 6.50 9.67 11.46
C THR A 181 7.16 9.06 10.22
N ILE A 182 6.62 9.36 9.05
CA ILE A 182 7.09 8.81 7.77
C ILE A 182 7.95 9.78 6.97
N THR A 183 8.38 10.89 7.53
CA THR A 183 9.17 11.89 6.81
C THR A 183 10.51 12.15 7.48
N ALA A 184 11.54 12.46 6.67
CA ALA A 184 12.84 12.87 7.14
C ALA A 184 13.46 13.95 6.22
N LEU A 185 14.40 14.72 6.77
CA LEU A 185 15.19 15.68 5.99
C LEU A 185 16.32 14.95 5.26
N GLY A 186 16.43 15.19 3.97
CA GLY A 186 17.59 14.80 3.18
C GLY A 186 18.80 15.69 3.45
N ILE A 187 19.96 15.25 2.97
CA ILE A 187 21.22 16.02 3.09
C ILE A 187 21.19 17.34 2.31
N ASP A 188 20.30 17.46 1.35
CA ASP A 188 20.02 18.66 0.55
C ASP A 188 19.06 19.64 1.24
N GLY A 189 18.57 19.29 2.44
CA GLY A 189 17.64 20.10 3.23
C GLY A 189 16.16 19.98 2.78
N ASN A 190 15.85 19.15 1.81
CA ASN A 190 14.49 18.87 1.41
C ASN A 190 13.84 17.79 2.28
N MET A 191 12.51 17.86 2.42
CA MET A 191 11.73 16.84 3.12
C MET A 191 11.40 15.70 2.16
N TYR A 192 11.62 14.47 2.61
CA TYR A 192 11.31 13.25 1.88
C TYR A 192 10.44 12.33 2.73
N VAL A 193 9.65 11.49 2.08
CA VAL A 193 9.00 10.36 2.74
C VAL A 193 10.01 9.23 2.87
N LEU A 194 10.06 8.62 4.03
CA LEU A 194 10.90 7.44 4.27
C LEU A 194 10.51 6.31 3.32
N ARG A 195 11.51 5.59 2.84
CA ARG A 195 11.34 4.49 1.90
C ARG A 195 11.73 3.17 2.58
N SER A 196 10.80 2.22 2.61
CA SER A 196 11.14 0.86 3.00
C SER A 196 12.00 0.17 1.93
N TRP A 197 12.73 -0.88 2.32
CA TRP A 197 13.48 -1.68 1.34
C TRP A 197 12.53 -2.34 0.32
N GLY A 198 11.35 -2.78 0.79
CA GLY A 198 10.32 -3.39 -0.06
C GLY A 198 9.84 -2.45 -1.16
N GLU A 199 9.59 -1.17 -0.85
CA GLU A 199 9.23 -0.17 -1.86
C GLU A 199 10.29 -0.10 -2.97
N ARG A 200 11.57 -0.01 -2.58
CA ARG A 200 12.66 0.06 -3.56
C ARG A 200 12.79 -1.22 -4.38
N PHE A 201 12.61 -2.37 -3.73
CA PHE A 201 12.58 -3.67 -4.41
C PHE A 201 11.46 -3.72 -5.46
N VAL A 202 10.24 -3.35 -5.09
CA VAL A 202 9.09 -3.30 -6.00
C VAL A 202 9.39 -2.39 -7.19
N GLN A 203 9.82 -1.16 -6.93
CA GLN A 203 10.08 -0.18 -8.00
C GLN A 203 11.21 -0.59 -8.95
N LYS A 204 12.29 -1.19 -8.47
CA LYS A 204 13.49 -1.47 -9.26
C LYS A 204 13.56 -2.88 -9.85
N LEU A 205 12.95 -3.86 -9.18
CA LEU A 205 13.06 -5.25 -9.58
C LEU A 205 11.72 -5.89 -9.94
N PHE A 206 10.62 -5.51 -9.30
CA PHE A 206 9.32 -6.16 -9.47
C PHE A 206 8.47 -5.51 -10.58
N ASN A 207 8.28 -4.19 -10.57
CA ASN A 207 7.46 -3.48 -11.55
C ASN A 207 7.86 -3.76 -13.02
N PRO A 208 9.15 -3.84 -13.41
CA PRO A 208 9.51 -4.12 -14.82
C PRO A 208 9.03 -5.48 -15.33
N PRO A 209 9.20 -6.61 -14.61
CA PRO A 209 8.64 -7.89 -15.03
C PRO A 209 7.10 -7.94 -14.94
N GLU A 210 6.48 -7.30 -13.97
CA GLU A 210 5.04 -7.26 -13.79
C GLU A 210 4.34 -6.58 -14.97
N ARG A 211 4.91 -5.50 -15.53
CA ARG A 211 4.40 -4.86 -16.74
C ARG A 211 4.33 -5.80 -17.95
N ILE A 212 5.14 -6.86 -17.96
CA ILE A 212 5.18 -7.87 -19.03
C ILE A 212 4.24 -9.04 -18.66
N TYR A 213 4.25 -9.43 -17.40
CA TYR A 213 3.52 -10.57 -16.86
C TYR A 213 2.73 -10.16 -15.61
N SER A 214 1.64 -9.42 -15.79
CA SER A 214 0.80 -8.87 -14.71
C SER A 214 0.25 -9.92 -13.73
N VAL A 215 0.35 -11.21 -14.08
CA VAL A 215 -0.07 -12.33 -13.24
C VAL A 215 0.93 -12.65 -12.12
N ILE A 216 2.16 -12.14 -12.16
CA ILE A 216 3.21 -12.56 -11.22
C ILE A 216 2.93 -12.11 -9.78
N ASP A 217 2.19 -11.03 -9.61
CA ASP A 217 1.78 -10.52 -8.31
C ASP A 217 0.69 -11.38 -7.63
N ASN A 218 0.03 -12.20 -8.41
CA ASN A 218 -1.06 -13.06 -7.92
C ASN A 218 -0.58 -14.47 -7.49
N PHE A 219 0.72 -14.75 -7.50
CA PHE A 219 1.24 -16.05 -7.09
C PHE A 219 1.43 -16.15 -5.58
N ILE A 220 0.93 -17.24 -4.99
CA ILE A 220 1.16 -17.60 -3.60
C ILE A 220 1.87 -18.97 -3.56
N PRO A 221 3.06 -19.09 -2.97
CA PRO A 221 3.88 -18.00 -2.40
C PRO A 221 4.49 -17.13 -3.51
N GLU A 222 4.85 -15.88 -3.21
CA GLU A 222 5.46 -14.91 -4.15
C GLU A 222 6.68 -15.49 -4.91
N THR A 223 7.46 -16.36 -4.26
CA THR A 223 8.57 -17.09 -4.91
C THR A 223 8.12 -17.91 -6.13
N ALA A 224 6.84 -18.28 -6.23
CA ALA A 224 6.29 -18.95 -7.40
C ALA A 224 6.20 -17.99 -8.59
N GLY A 225 5.84 -16.71 -8.35
CA GLY A 225 5.85 -15.66 -9.37
C GLY A 225 7.27 -15.43 -9.92
N VAL A 226 8.26 -15.34 -9.04
CA VAL A 226 9.67 -15.23 -9.46
C VAL A 226 10.10 -16.45 -10.29
N ARG A 227 9.75 -17.66 -9.89
CA ARG A 227 10.05 -18.89 -10.66
C ARG A 227 9.35 -18.90 -12.02
N PHE A 228 8.07 -18.47 -12.07
CA PHE A 228 7.33 -18.34 -13.31
C PHE A 228 8.03 -17.37 -14.25
N TYR A 229 8.36 -16.17 -13.76
CA TYR A 229 9.07 -15.16 -14.53
C TYR A 229 10.40 -15.67 -15.08
N LEU A 230 11.25 -16.25 -14.25
CA LEU A 230 12.54 -16.79 -14.65
C LEU A 230 12.40 -17.93 -15.68
N ALA A 231 11.35 -18.72 -15.62
CA ALA A 231 11.10 -19.79 -16.58
C ALA A 231 10.76 -19.29 -17.99
N GLN A 232 10.29 -18.03 -18.13
CA GLN A 232 10.00 -17.42 -19.44
C GLN A 232 11.29 -16.99 -20.19
N TRP A 233 12.39 -16.85 -19.47
CA TRP A 233 13.67 -16.40 -20.02
C TRP A 233 14.65 -17.58 -20.14
N GLY A 234 15.35 -17.64 -21.26
CA GLY A 234 16.45 -18.60 -21.40
C GLY A 234 17.59 -18.33 -20.41
N PHE A 235 18.56 -19.24 -20.32
CA PHE A 235 19.67 -19.20 -19.36
C PHE A 235 20.36 -17.81 -19.29
N ALA A 236 20.58 -17.15 -20.43
CA ALA A 236 21.18 -15.81 -20.47
C ALA A 236 20.33 -14.74 -19.77
N GLY A 237 18.99 -14.81 -19.91
CA GLY A 237 18.06 -13.92 -19.20
C GLY A 237 18.09 -14.16 -17.70
N GLN A 238 18.09 -15.40 -17.26
CA GLN A 238 18.19 -15.75 -15.84
C GLN A 238 19.48 -15.23 -15.20
N VAL A 239 20.62 -15.36 -15.90
CA VAL A 239 21.90 -14.81 -15.43
C VAL A 239 21.84 -13.28 -15.32
N ALA A 240 21.22 -12.59 -16.30
CA ALA A 240 21.07 -11.14 -16.28
C ALA A 240 20.21 -10.67 -15.09
N ASP A 241 19.14 -11.40 -14.76
CA ASP A 241 18.26 -11.06 -13.63
C ASP A 241 18.92 -11.33 -12.28
N VAL A 242 19.65 -12.42 -12.14
CA VAL A 242 20.49 -12.67 -10.96
C VAL A 242 21.53 -11.56 -10.79
N ALA A 243 22.20 -11.14 -11.87
CA ALA A 243 23.16 -10.04 -11.82
C ALA A 243 22.49 -8.71 -11.42
N ARG A 244 21.25 -8.44 -11.91
CA ARG A 244 20.45 -7.27 -11.51
C ARG A 244 20.11 -7.31 -10.03
N PHE A 245 19.65 -8.45 -9.51
CA PHE A 245 19.35 -8.64 -8.10
C PHE A 245 20.60 -8.46 -7.22
N LEU A 246 21.73 -9.05 -7.60
CA LEU A 246 22.98 -8.86 -6.88
C LEU A 246 23.44 -7.40 -6.89
N ARG A 247 23.36 -6.73 -8.05
CA ARG A 247 23.66 -5.30 -8.16
C ARG A 247 22.76 -4.47 -7.27
N PHE A 248 21.45 -4.74 -7.26
CA PHE A 248 20.49 -4.07 -6.38
C PHE A 248 20.90 -4.20 -4.92
N ASN A 249 21.16 -5.42 -4.44
CA ASN A 249 21.58 -5.64 -3.06
C ASN A 249 22.92 -4.97 -2.71
N LEU A 250 23.85 -4.89 -3.66
CA LEU A 250 25.16 -4.29 -3.43
C LEU A 250 25.14 -2.75 -3.46
N MET A 251 24.37 -2.18 -4.38
CA MET A 251 24.45 -0.74 -4.69
C MET A 251 23.24 0.06 -4.18
N GLU A 252 22.08 -0.59 -4.09
CA GLU A 252 20.80 0.08 -3.81
C GLU A 252 20.31 -0.17 -2.39
N THR A 253 20.96 -1.06 -1.63
CA THR A 253 20.63 -1.31 -0.21
C THR A 253 21.57 -0.51 0.67
N SER A 254 21.03 0.22 1.64
CA SER A 254 21.84 1.03 2.55
C SER A 254 22.86 0.18 3.33
N MET A 255 24.00 0.81 3.68
CA MET A 255 25.02 0.12 4.48
C MET A 255 24.47 -0.28 5.86
N ALA A 256 23.59 0.55 6.45
CA ALA A 256 22.95 0.25 7.72
C ALA A 256 22.13 -1.04 7.66
N ARG A 257 21.30 -1.22 6.63
CA ARG A 257 20.51 -2.45 6.42
C ARG A 257 21.39 -3.67 6.14
N LYS A 258 22.49 -3.50 5.39
CA LYS A 258 23.45 -4.59 5.15
C LYS A 258 24.07 -5.07 6.45
N LEU A 259 24.45 -4.15 7.34
CA LEU A 259 25.03 -4.47 8.64
C LEU A 259 23.99 -5.11 9.57
N GLN A 260 22.75 -4.65 9.53
CA GLN A 260 21.65 -5.24 10.29
C GLN A 260 21.39 -6.68 9.85
N ALA A 261 21.28 -6.94 8.55
CA ALA A 261 21.10 -8.31 8.00
C ALA A 261 22.27 -9.26 8.33
N LEU A 262 23.48 -8.73 8.58
CA LEU A 262 24.64 -9.51 8.99
C LEU A 262 24.75 -9.71 10.51
N GLY A 263 24.03 -8.91 11.30
CA GLY A 263 24.15 -8.86 12.77
C GLY A 263 22.99 -9.48 13.54
N GLU A 264 21.87 -9.78 12.91
CA GLU A 264 20.75 -10.42 13.61
C GLU A 264 20.89 -11.94 13.60
N PRO A 265 20.95 -12.59 14.79
CA PRO A 265 20.76 -14.02 14.85
C PRO A 265 19.30 -14.32 14.42
N SER A 266 19.12 -15.24 13.48
CA SER A 266 17.81 -15.74 13.10
C SER A 266 17.04 -16.16 14.35
N THR A 267 15.99 -15.45 14.71
CA THR A 267 15.10 -15.77 15.83
C THR A 267 14.07 -16.84 15.47
N ASP A 268 14.25 -17.56 14.37
CA ASP A 268 13.47 -18.74 14.06
C ASP A 268 14.05 -19.96 14.81
N GLN A 269 13.65 -20.07 16.06
CA GLN A 269 13.57 -21.39 16.73
C GLN A 269 12.20 -21.51 17.42
N PRO A 270 11.60 -22.72 17.33
CA PRO A 270 10.21 -23.03 17.59
C PRO A 270 9.75 -22.83 19.02
#